data_41c2736ba7dd3e4d9b195fde17df66cf
#
_entry.id   41c2736ba7dd3e4d9b195fde17df66cf
#
_cell.length_a   1.000
_cell.length_b   1.000
_cell.length_c   1.000
_cell.angle_alpha   90.00
_cell.angle_beta   90.00
_cell.angle_gamma   90.00
#
_symmetry.space_group_name_H-M   'P 1'
#
loop_
_entity.id
_entity.type
_entity.pdbx_description
1 polymer ?
#
loop_
_entity_poly.entity_id
_entity_poly.type
_entity_poly.pdbx_seq_one_letter_code
_entity_poly.pdbx_strand_id
1 'polypeptide(L)'
;MYRKFKQETGMGENIFLKEMKELQFEDYFKYDAKCRGNLGDELPVMVYRMLEYSLKDELKNRFGKEVQIEVFRSAGRKAGEYFAKNMLNLDVPLDQFVNELQKKMQELKIGVLRIEDVNEETGKIILTVAEDADCSGLPVLGETVCNYDEGFIAGILSLYSGKPYTAVEVDCWATGDRVCRFHADVQE
;
A
#
# COMPACT_ATOMS: atom_id res chain seq x y z
N MET A 1 -8.23 31.36 -8.64
CA MET A 1 -7.69 32.56 -7.95
C MET A 1 -6.30 32.96 -8.48
N TYR A 2 -5.34 32.06 -8.63
CA TYR A 2 -3.98 32.37 -9.12
C TYR A 2 -3.91 32.88 -10.56
N ARG A 3 -4.75 32.41 -11.49
CA ARG A 3 -4.81 32.90 -12.87
C ARG A 3 -5.34 34.32 -12.99
N LYS A 4 -6.22 34.77 -12.08
CA LYS A 4 -6.75 36.16 -12.08
C LYS A 4 -5.70 37.16 -11.60
N PHE A 5 -4.85 36.76 -10.64
CA PHE A 5 -3.79 37.61 -10.10
C PHE A 5 -2.71 37.96 -11.16
N LYS A 6 -2.45 37.04 -12.10
CA LYS A 6 -1.44 37.19 -13.16
C LYS A 6 -1.83 38.25 -14.21
N GLN A 7 -3.14 38.46 -14.44
CA GLN A 7 -3.63 39.44 -15.41
C GLN A 7 -3.56 40.90 -14.89
N GLU A 8 -3.55 41.08 -13.56
CA GLU A 8 -3.61 42.42 -12.94
C GLU A 8 -2.24 43.00 -12.56
N THR A 9 -1.18 42.21 -12.46
CA THR A 9 0.11 42.65 -11.90
C THR A 9 1.24 42.82 -12.91
N GLY A 10 1.04 42.48 -14.19
CA GLY A 10 2.08 42.64 -15.23
C GLY A 10 3.40 41.91 -14.97
N MET A 11 3.42 40.98 -14.03
CA MET A 11 4.60 40.14 -13.73
C MET A 11 4.90 39.23 -14.92
N GLY A 12 6.13 39.29 -15.40
CA GLY A 12 6.63 38.41 -16.45
C GLY A 12 6.32 36.93 -16.20
N GLU A 13 6.13 36.17 -17.25
CA GLU A 13 5.90 34.70 -17.13
C GLU A 13 7.01 34.07 -16.30
N ASN A 14 6.64 33.46 -15.17
CA ASN A 14 7.57 32.69 -14.40
C ASN A 14 7.92 31.40 -15.19
N ILE A 15 9.13 31.40 -15.77
CA ILE A 15 9.63 30.29 -16.59
C ILE A 15 9.59 28.93 -15.86
N PHE A 16 9.67 28.94 -14.53
CA PHE A 16 9.58 27.72 -13.70
C PHE A 16 8.13 27.18 -13.56
N LEU A 17 7.12 27.98 -13.95
CA LEU A 17 5.71 27.57 -13.94
C LEU A 17 5.21 27.14 -15.34
N LYS A 18 6.07 27.21 -16.36
CA LYS A 18 5.68 26.91 -17.76
C LYS A 18 5.30 25.43 -17.97
N GLU A 19 5.71 24.53 -17.08
CA GLU A 19 5.53 23.09 -17.21
C GLU A 19 5.01 22.40 -15.92
N MET A 20 4.19 23.07 -15.13
CA MET A 20 3.50 22.36 -14.04
C MET A 20 2.44 21.43 -14.65
N LYS A 21 2.88 20.26 -15.07
CA LYS A 21 2.02 19.11 -15.34
C LYS A 21 1.38 18.70 -14.02
N GLU A 22 0.08 18.43 -14.04
CA GLU A 22 -0.57 17.79 -12.90
C GLU A 22 0.05 16.40 -12.75
N LEU A 23 0.71 16.16 -11.60
CA LEU A 23 1.37 14.90 -11.31
C LEU A 23 0.31 13.82 -11.09
N GLN A 24 0.52 12.67 -11.71
CA GLN A 24 -0.26 11.47 -11.46
C GLN A 24 0.37 10.68 -10.32
N PHE A 25 -0.36 9.69 -9.78
CA PHE A 25 0.11 8.88 -8.67
C PHE A 25 1.48 8.25 -8.93
N GLU A 26 1.71 7.72 -10.12
CA GLU A 26 2.96 7.08 -10.52
C GLU A 26 4.15 8.06 -10.61
N ASP A 27 3.90 9.34 -10.82
CA ASP A 27 4.98 10.33 -10.95
C ASP A 27 5.69 10.60 -9.62
N TYR A 28 5.02 10.36 -8.49
CA TYR A 28 5.61 10.52 -7.15
C TYR A 28 6.67 9.47 -6.82
N PHE A 29 6.71 8.36 -7.53
CA PHE A 29 7.69 7.28 -7.34
C PHE A 29 8.90 7.39 -8.28
N LYS A 30 8.90 8.37 -9.20
CA LYS A 30 10.02 8.69 -10.09
C LYS A 30 10.93 9.73 -9.44
N TYR A 31 11.77 9.31 -8.52
CA TYR A 31 12.70 10.20 -7.85
C TYR A 31 14.15 9.80 -8.10
N ASP A 32 15.06 10.77 -8.04
CA ASP A 32 16.49 10.53 -8.10
C ASP A 32 17.03 10.29 -6.68
N ALA A 33 17.36 9.03 -6.36
CA ALA A 33 17.91 8.65 -5.06
C ALA A 33 19.20 9.41 -4.70
N LYS A 34 19.95 9.92 -5.69
CA LYS A 34 21.14 10.76 -5.46
C LYS A 34 20.83 12.05 -4.73
N CYS A 35 19.58 12.55 -4.78
CA CYS A 35 19.14 13.71 -4.02
C CYS A 35 19.14 13.48 -2.50
N ARG A 36 19.22 12.22 -2.05
CA ARG A 36 19.32 11.83 -0.65
C ARG A 36 20.70 11.21 -0.31
N GLY A 37 21.76 11.66 -0.96
CA GLY A 37 23.11 11.07 -0.89
C GLY A 37 23.68 10.93 0.54
N ASN A 38 23.23 11.71 1.50
CA ASN A 38 23.69 11.64 2.90
C ASN A 38 22.84 10.71 3.78
N LEU A 39 21.56 10.52 3.44
CA LEU A 39 20.59 9.80 4.27
C LEU A 39 20.11 8.49 3.66
N GLY A 40 20.33 8.32 2.35
CA GLY A 40 19.80 7.18 1.60
C GLY A 40 18.29 7.24 1.44
N ASP A 41 17.71 6.17 0.97
CA ASP A 41 16.29 6.00 0.64
C ASP A 41 15.51 5.15 1.66
N GLU A 42 16.20 4.60 2.65
CA GLU A 42 15.55 3.85 3.73
C GLU A 42 15.08 4.78 4.86
N LEU A 43 13.95 4.41 5.48
CA LEU A 43 13.42 5.06 6.68
C LEU A 43 13.18 4.03 7.79
N PRO A 44 13.39 4.41 9.08
CA PRO A 44 12.93 3.57 10.18
C PRO A 44 11.41 3.37 10.14
N VAL A 45 10.94 2.18 10.47
CA VAL A 45 9.50 1.83 10.50
C VAL A 45 8.66 2.81 11.34
N MET A 46 9.25 3.41 12.38
CA MET A 46 8.61 4.44 13.21
C MET A 46 8.13 5.64 12.36
N VAL A 47 8.91 6.06 11.35
CA VAL A 47 8.55 7.21 10.49
C VAL A 47 7.35 6.87 9.62
N TYR A 48 7.33 5.65 9.07
CA TYR A 48 6.19 5.12 8.34
C TYR A 48 4.94 5.09 9.23
N ARG A 49 5.02 4.50 10.41
CA ARG A 49 3.91 4.41 11.36
C ARG A 49 3.42 5.78 11.85
N MET A 50 4.28 6.75 12.05
CA MET A 50 3.84 8.12 12.38
C MET A 50 2.93 8.69 11.30
N LEU A 51 3.30 8.53 10.03
CA LEU A 51 2.46 8.99 8.92
C LEU A 51 1.14 8.20 8.87
N GLU A 52 1.22 6.88 8.92
CA GLU A 52 0.06 5.99 8.81
C GLU A 52 -0.95 6.25 9.93
N TYR A 53 -0.51 6.14 11.19
CA TYR A 53 -1.42 6.22 12.33
C TYR A 53 -1.94 7.63 12.59
N SER A 54 -1.16 8.68 12.30
CA SER A 54 -1.69 10.04 12.37
C SER A 54 -2.77 10.29 11.34
N LEU A 55 -2.62 9.73 10.13
CA LEU A 55 -3.63 9.82 9.08
C LEU A 55 -4.88 8.99 9.42
N LYS A 56 -4.71 7.77 9.95
CA LYS A 56 -5.82 6.93 10.44
C LYS A 56 -6.64 7.66 11.51
N ASP A 57 -5.95 8.25 12.49
CA ASP A 57 -6.61 8.98 13.59
C ASP A 57 -7.39 10.20 13.07
N GLU A 58 -6.78 11.00 12.19
CA GLU A 58 -7.42 12.18 11.62
C GLU A 58 -8.64 11.83 10.76
N LEU A 59 -8.57 10.79 9.93
CA LEU A 59 -9.70 10.32 9.13
C LEU A 59 -10.83 9.81 10.01
N LYS A 60 -10.51 8.99 11.03
CA LYS A 60 -11.47 8.48 11.99
C LYS A 60 -12.20 9.60 12.73
N ASN A 61 -11.46 10.62 13.18
CA ASN A 61 -11.99 11.74 13.94
C ASN A 61 -12.90 12.65 13.10
N ARG A 62 -12.58 12.84 11.81
CA ARG A 62 -13.37 13.71 10.93
C ARG A 62 -14.53 13.01 10.25
N PHE A 63 -14.38 11.77 9.86
CA PHE A 63 -15.28 11.10 8.94
C PHE A 63 -15.83 9.75 9.47
N GLY A 64 -15.36 9.30 10.62
CA GLY A 64 -15.74 8.02 11.21
C GLY A 64 -14.82 6.86 10.80
N LYS A 65 -14.96 5.76 11.54
CA LYS A 65 -14.09 4.57 11.39
C LYS A 65 -14.29 3.88 10.04
N GLU A 66 -15.54 3.79 9.58
CA GLU A 66 -15.89 3.14 8.32
C GLU A 66 -15.20 3.83 7.13
N VAL A 67 -15.24 5.16 7.08
CA VAL A 67 -14.58 5.94 6.04
C VAL A 67 -13.06 5.80 6.12
N GLN A 68 -12.49 5.80 7.33
CA GLN A 68 -11.06 5.57 7.52
C GLN A 68 -10.64 4.22 6.94
N ILE A 69 -11.37 3.14 7.24
CA ILE A 69 -11.10 1.79 6.73
C ILE A 69 -11.18 1.77 5.20
N GLU A 70 -12.25 2.32 4.63
CA GLU A 70 -12.47 2.36 3.17
C GLU A 70 -11.35 3.12 2.45
N VAL A 71 -10.95 4.28 2.96
CA VAL A 71 -9.87 5.09 2.40
C VAL A 71 -8.55 4.32 2.42
N PHE A 72 -8.23 3.64 3.53
CA PHE A 72 -6.99 2.85 3.65
C PHE A 72 -7.00 1.64 2.72
N ARG A 73 -8.10 0.88 2.64
CA ARG A 73 -8.25 -0.21 1.66
C ARG A 73 -8.11 0.27 0.22
N SER A 74 -8.75 1.38 -0.11
CA SER A 74 -8.66 1.96 -1.45
C SER A 74 -7.24 2.45 -1.79
N ALA A 75 -6.57 3.11 -0.85
CA ALA A 75 -5.18 3.54 -1.01
C ALA A 75 -4.23 2.35 -1.14
N GLY A 76 -4.39 1.33 -0.29
CA GLY A 76 -3.64 0.09 -0.35
C GLY A 76 -3.80 -0.62 -1.69
N ARG A 77 -5.03 -0.75 -2.20
CA ARG A 77 -5.30 -1.34 -3.52
C ARG A 77 -4.51 -0.64 -4.62
N LYS A 78 -4.58 0.68 -4.65
CA LYS A 78 -3.85 1.49 -5.63
C LYS A 78 -2.34 1.28 -5.55
N ALA A 79 -1.80 1.19 -4.34
CA ALA A 79 -0.39 0.91 -4.12
C ALA A 79 -0.01 -0.53 -4.51
N GLY A 80 -0.86 -1.52 -4.20
CA GLY A 80 -0.66 -2.91 -4.59
C GLY A 80 -0.65 -3.11 -6.11
N GLU A 81 -1.56 -2.46 -6.81
CA GLU A 81 -1.58 -2.46 -8.29
C GLU A 81 -0.29 -1.83 -8.87
N TYR A 82 0.14 -0.69 -8.30
CA TYR A 82 1.40 -0.06 -8.70
C TYR A 82 2.60 -0.98 -8.43
N PHE A 83 2.65 -1.58 -7.25
CA PHE A 83 3.70 -2.50 -6.84
C PHE A 83 3.78 -3.71 -7.78
N ALA A 84 2.66 -4.37 -8.04
CA ALA A 84 2.61 -5.53 -8.92
C ALA A 84 3.05 -5.18 -10.36
N LYS A 85 2.54 -4.08 -10.89
CA LYS A 85 2.85 -3.61 -12.25
C LYS A 85 4.33 -3.26 -12.46
N ASN A 86 4.98 -2.70 -11.45
CA ASN A 86 6.32 -2.11 -11.61
C ASN A 86 7.44 -2.92 -10.98
N MET A 87 7.13 -3.86 -10.07
CA MET A 87 8.13 -4.58 -9.28
C MET A 87 8.06 -6.10 -9.42
N LEU A 88 7.00 -6.65 -10.06
CA LEU A 88 6.80 -8.08 -10.21
C LEU A 88 6.62 -8.47 -11.67
N ASN A 89 6.97 -9.72 -11.99
CA ASN A 89 6.67 -10.30 -13.29
C ASN A 89 5.27 -10.95 -13.24
N LEU A 90 4.32 -10.38 -13.99
CA LEU A 90 2.94 -10.86 -14.03
C LEU A 90 2.72 -12.01 -15.02
N ASP A 91 3.68 -12.28 -15.90
CA ASP A 91 3.58 -13.30 -16.98
C ASP A 91 4.25 -14.62 -16.59
N VAL A 92 4.28 -14.95 -15.29
CA VAL A 92 4.87 -16.19 -14.76
C VAL A 92 3.84 -17.03 -14.01
N PRO A 93 4.06 -18.37 -13.86
CA PRO A 93 3.22 -19.21 -13.01
C PRO A 93 3.14 -18.74 -11.57
N LEU A 94 2.05 -19.13 -10.88
CA LEU A 94 1.74 -18.67 -9.52
C LEU A 94 2.89 -18.90 -8.51
N ASP A 95 3.53 -20.04 -8.57
CA ASP A 95 4.64 -20.39 -7.68
C ASP A 95 5.84 -19.43 -7.84
N GLN A 96 6.17 -19.07 -9.07
CA GLN A 96 7.23 -18.12 -9.37
C GLN A 96 6.82 -16.69 -8.98
N PHE A 97 5.58 -16.32 -9.26
CA PHE A 97 5.02 -15.03 -8.84
C PHE A 97 5.05 -14.86 -7.32
N VAL A 98 4.60 -15.87 -6.58
CA VAL A 98 4.61 -15.86 -5.11
C VAL A 98 6.04 -15.76 -4.57
N ASN A 99 6.98 -16.51 -5.13
CA ASN A 99 8.39 -16.44 -4.72
C ASN A 99 8.98 -15.03 -4.94
N GLU A 100 8.67 -14.39 -6.05
CA GLU A 100 9.12 -13.02 -6.34
C GLU A 100 8.47 -12.01 -5.39
N LEU A 101 7.15 -12.13 -5.16
CA LEU A 101 6.41 -11.30 -4.23
C LEU A 101 6.99 -11.38 -2.81
N GLN A 102 7.21 -12.60 -2.30
CA GLN A 102 7.82 -12.83 -0.98
C GLN A 102 9.18 -12.13 -0.86
N LYS A 103 10.04 -12.32 -1.87
CA LYS A 103 11.36 -11.73 -1.90
C LYS A 103 11.27 -10.19 -1.91
N LYS A 104 10.41 -9.61 -2.73
CA LYS A 104 10.24 -8.16 -2.84
C LYS A 104 9.69 -7.53 -1.57
N MET A 105 8.70 -8.15 -0.93
CA MET A 105 8.17 -7.67 0.35
C MET A 105 9.24 -7.67 1.43
N GLN A 106 10.07 -8.73 1.49
CA GLN A 106 11.17 -8.81 2.45
C GLN A 106 12.31 -7.81 2.13
N GLU A 107 12.70 -7.64 0.87
CA GLU A 107 13.69 -6.66 0.43
C GLU A 107 13.28 -5.23 0.82
N LEU A 108 12.01 -4.91 0.66
CA LEU A 108 11.44 -3.60 1.00
C LEU A 108 11.05 -3.46 2.46
N LYS A 109 11.29 -4.49 3.29
CA LYS A 109 10.98 -4.50 4.73
C LYS A 109 9.50 -4.28 5.04
N ILE A 110 8.61 -4.70 4.14
CA ILE A 110 7.15 -4.64 4.33
C ILE A 110 6.73 -5.73 5.31
N GLY A 111 7.22 -6.95 5.11
CA GLY A 111 6.95 -8.10 5.95
C GLY A 111 7.42 -9.41 5.33
N VAL A 112 7.24 -10.50 6.06
CA VAL A 112 7.57 -11.87 5.63
C VAL A 112 6.28 -12.59 5.24
N LEU A 113 5.96 -12.57 3.96
CA LEU A 113 4.76 -13.20 3.41
C LEU A 113 4.92 -14.72 3.29
N ARG A 114 3.85 -15.45 3.58
CA ARG A 114 3.71 -16.88 3.30
C ARG A 114 2.32 -17.19 2.78
N ILE A 115 2.22 -18.06 1.79
CA ILE A 115 0.95 -18.62 1.36
C ILE A 115 0.68 -19.86 2.23
N GLU A 116 -0.50 -19.91 2.83
CA GLU A 116 -0.94 -21.06 3.65
C GLU A 116 -1.82 -22.01 2.84
N ASP A 117 -2.70 -21.47 2.01
CA ASP A 117 -3.61 -22.28 1.19
C ASP A 117 -3.97 -21.57 -0.12
N VAL A 118 -4.18 -22.34 -1.17
CA VAL A 118 -4.69 -21.88 -2.47
C VAL A 118 -5.74 -22.84 -2.96
N ASN A 119 -6.96 -22.37 -3.11
CA ASN A 119 -8.02 -23.11 -3.76
C ASN A 119 -8.12 -22.70 -5.23
N GLU A 120 -7.61 -23.52 -6.14
CA GLU A 120 -7.55 -23.22 -7.56
C GLU A 120 -8.95 -23.15 -8.22
N GLU A 121 -9.95 -23.86 -7.68
CA GLU A 121 -11.32 -23.86 -8.23
C GLU A 121 -12.03 -22.53 -7.96
N THR A 122 -11.91 -22.01 -6.74
CA THR A 122 -12.56 -20.75 -6.32
C THR A 122 -11.68 -19.54 -6.47
N GLY A 123 -10.37 -19.73 -6.60
CA GLY A 123 -9.37 -18.68 -6.58
C GLY A 123 -9.11 -18.12 -5.18
N LYS A 124 -9.65 -18.73 -4.11
CA LYS A 124 -9.39 -18.30 -2.74
C LYS A 124 -7.93 -18.53 -2.36
N ILE A 125 -7.32 -17.53 -1.74
CA ILE A 125 -5.95 -17.59 -1.22
C ILE A 125 -5.96 -17.22 0.25
N ILE A 126 -5.32 -18.04 1.09
CA ILE A 126 -5.04 -17.71 2.49
C ILE A 126 -3.54 -17.45 2.61
N LEU A 127 -3.19 -16.31 3.15
CA LEU A 127 -1.81 -15.91 3.31
C LEU A 127 -1.57 -15.26 4.67
N THR A 128 -0.31 -15.30 5.12
CA THR A 128 0.13 -14.62 6.33
C THR A 128 1.30 -13.69 6.05
N VAL A 129 1.38 -12.61 6.85
CA VAL A 129 2.51 -11.69 6.89
C VAL A 129 3.02 -11.62 8.32
N ALA A 130 4.25 -12.09 8.53
CA ALA A 130 4.97 -11.91 9.79
C ALA A 130 5.86 -10.67 9.71
N GLU A 131 6.24 -10.12 10.86
CA GLU A 131 7.06 -8.90 10.95
C GLU A 131 6.50 -7.72 10.13
N ASP A 132 5.17 -7.67 10.04
CA ASP A 132 4.41 -6.69 9.30
C ASP A 132 4.76 -5.25 9.73
N ALA A 133 4.99 -4.38 8.75
CA ALA A 133 5.39 -3.00 9.00
C ALA A 133 4.31 -2.18 9.71
N ASP A 134 3.03 -2.47 9.41
CA ASP A 134 1.89 -1.74 9.98
C ASP A 134 1.73 -2.01 11.47
N CYS A 135 1.74 -3.29 11.88
CA CYS A 135 1.23 -3.65 13.20
C CYS A 135 2.20 -4.42 14.12
N SER A 136 3.29 -5.03 13.62
CA SER A 136 4.15 -5.87 14.46
C SER A 136 4.72 -5.11 15.66
N GLY A 137 4.47 -5.64 16.87
CA GLY A 137 4.90 -5.02 18.12
C GLY A 137 3.92 -3.99 18.69
N LEU A 138 2.74 -3.78 18.10
CA LEU A 138 1.69 -2.98 18.71
C LEU A 138 1.16 -3.63 19.99
N PRO A 139 0.61 -2.86 20.94
CA PRO A 139 -0.16 -3.42 22.04
C PRO A 139 -1.41 -4.13 21.50
N VAL A 140 -1.95 -5.07 22.29
CA VAL A 140 -3.22 -5.72 21.95
C VAL A 140 -4.35 -4.71 22.06
N LEU A 141 -5.04 -4.47 20.95
CA LEU A 141 -6.14 -3.50 20.81
C LEU A 141 -7.51 -4.19 20.73
N GLY A 142 -7.54 -5.50 20.46
CA GLY A 142 -8.75 -6.30 20.31
C GLY A 142 -9.45 -6.15 18.94
N GLU A 143 -8.78 -5.54 17.98
CA GLU A 143 -9.28 -5.39 16.60
C GLU A 143 -8.14 -5.48 15.60
N THR A 144 -8.46 -5.87 14.35
CA THR A 144 -7.52 -5.85 13.23
C THR A 144 -7.29 -4.40 12.78
N VAL A 145 -6.05 -4.10 12.33
CA VAL A 145 -5.67 -2.72 11.98
C VAL A 145 -5.04 -2.57 10.60
N CYS A 146 -4.69 -3.67 9.91
CA CYS A 146 -3.93 -3.64 8.66
C CYS A 146 -4.83 -3.43 7.43
N ASN A 147 -5.71 -2.43 7.49
CA ASN A 147 -6.67 -2.16 6.40
C ASN A 147 -5.97 -1.75 5.10
N TYR A 148 -4.79 -1.16 5.19
CA TYR A 148 -3.99 -0.84 4.01
C TYR A 148 -3.52 -2.11 3.32
N ASP A 149 -3.04 -3.10 4.09
CA ASP A 149 -2.58 -4.38 3.56
C ASP A 149 -3.71 -5.21 2.94
N GLU A 150 -4.93 -5.13 3.49
CA GLU A 150 -6.11 -5.73 2.85
C GLU A 150 -6.25 -5.22 1.40
N GLY A 151 -6.15 -3.91 1.22
CA GLY A 151 -6.16 -3.29 -0.09
C GLY A 151 -4.95 -3.67 -0.94
N PHE A 152 -3.76 -3.61 -0.37
CA PHE A 152 -2.49 -3.90 -1.04
C PHE A 152 -2.45 -5.33 -1.62
N ILE A 153 -2.80 -6.32 -0.80
CA ILE A 153 -2.91 -7.72 -1.22
C ILE A 153 -3.96 -7.86 -2.33
N ALA A 154 -5.14 -7.26 -2.13
CA ALA A 154 -6.20 -7.32 -3.13
C ALA A 154 -5.79 -6.69 -4.47
N GLY A 155 -5.06 -5.57 -4.45
CA GLY A 155 -4.53 -4.90 -5.66
C GLY A 155 -3.52 -5.77 -6.41
N ILE A 156 -2.57 -6.36 -5.69
CA ILE A 156 -1.56 -7.27 -6.26
C ILE A 156 -2.23 -8.47 -6.93
N LEU A 157 -3.11 -9.17 -6.21
CA LEU A 157 -3.77 -10.37 -6.72
C LEU A 157 -4.72 -10.06 -7.88
N SER A 158 -5.41 -8.92 -7.84
CA SER A 158 -6.28 -8.49 -8.94
C SER A 158 -5.50 -8.27 -10.23
N LEU A 159 -4.34 -7.62 -10.13
CA LEU A 159 -3.56 -7.33 -11.33
C LEU A 159 -2.89 -8.59 -11.89
N TYR A 160 -2.39 -9.47 -11.03
CA TYR A 160 -1.79 -10.75 -11.45
C TYR A 160 -2.81 -11.68 -12.10
N SER A 161 -3.98 -11.84 -11.49
CA SER A 161 -4.99 -12.81 -11.96
C SER A 161 -5.88 -12.31 -13.10
N GLY A 162 -5.94 -10.97 -13.29
CA GLY A 162 -6.92 -10.33 -14.18
C GLY A 162 -8.35 -10.39 -13.66
N LYS A 163 -8.58 -10.81 -12.39
CA LYS A 163 -9.89 -10.87 -11.73
C LYS A 163 -9.92 -9.95 -10.53
N PRO A 164 -11.07 -9.30 -10.22
CA PRO A 164 -11.14 -8.48 -9.02
C PRO A 164 -11.03 -9.35 -7.75
N TYR A 165 -10.11 -8.98 -6.86
CA TYR A 165 -9.95 -9.60 -5.54
C TYR A 165 -10.35 -8.64 -4.43
N THR A 166 -10.82 -9.21 -3.32
CA THR A 166 -10.80 -8.55 -2.00
C THR A 166 -9.94 -9.36 -1.05
N ALA A 167 -9.39 -8.69 -0.05
CA ALA A 167 -8.72 -9.38 1.06
C ALA A 167 -9.24 -8.80 2.37
N VAL A 168 -9.38 -9.67 3.37
CA VAL A 168 -9.83 -9.33 4.72
C VAL A 168 -8.86 -9.93 5.73
N GLU A 169 -8.38 -9.10 6.65
CA GLU A 169 -7.57 -9.53 7.77
C GLU A 169 -8.43 -10.23 8.82
N VAL A 170 -8.04 -11.45 9.20
CA VAL A 170 -8.76 -12.27 10.19
C VAL A 170 -7.96 -12.46 11.49
N ASP A 171 -6.64 -12.49 11.43
CA ASP A 171 -5.73 -12.47 12.57
C ASP A 171 -4.77 -11.30 12.43
N CYS A 172 -4.41 -10.65 13.54
CA CYS A 172 -3.54 -9.48 13.55
C CYS A 172 -2.68 -9.47 14.83
N TRP A 173 -1.51 -8.85 14.76
CA TRP A 173 -0.73 -8.59 15.97
C TRP A 173 -1.54 -7.79 17.00
N ALA A 174 -2.37 -6.86 16.55
CA ALA A 174 -3.23 -6.05 17.41
C ALA A 174 -4.41 -6.82 18.03
N THR A 175 -4.74 -8.01 17.54
CA THR A 175 -5.67 -8.96 18.19
C THR A 175 -4.97 -9.91 19.15
N GLY A 176 -3.64 -9.96 19.15
CA GLY A 176 -2.82 -10.81 20.00
C GLY A 176 -2.15 -11.97 19.26
N ASP A 177 -2.33 -12.07 17.97
CA ASP A 177 -1.68 -13.07 17.11
C ASP A 177 -0.23 -12.66 16.79
N ARG A 178 0.56 -13.60 16.27
CA ARG A 178 1.97 -13.35 15.94
C ARG A 178 2.20 -13.06 14.47
N VAL A 179 1.17 -13.16 13.67
CA VAL A 179 1.15 -12.89 12.23
C VAL A 179 -0.16 -12.23 11.85
N CYS A 180 -0.15 -11.45 10.79
CA CYS A 180 -1.38 -11.01 10.15
C CYS A 180 -1.81 -12.07 9.15
N ARG A 181 -3.04 -12.56 9.24
CA ARG A 181 -3.61 -13.52 8.29
C ARG A 181 -4.71 -12.88 7.48
N PHE A 182 -4.64 -13.09 6.18
CA PHE A 182 -5.59 -12.54 5.23
C PHE A 182 -6.27 -13.65 4.43
N HIS A 183 -7.58 -13.51 4.30
CA HIS A 183 -8.38 -14.28 3.34
C HIS A 183 -8.61 -13.41 2.11
N ALA A 184 -8.11 -13.85 0.96
CA ALA A 184 -8.28 -13.18 -0.32
C ALA A 184 -9.23 -13.99 -1.19
N ASP A 185 -10.32 -13.37 -1.64
CA ASP A 185 -11.37 -13.99 -2.42
C ASP A 185 -11.62 -13.22 -3.72
N VAL A 186 -11.90 -13.98 -4.81
CA VAL A 186 -12.33 -13.40 -6.09
C VAL A 186 -13.73 -12.83 -5.91
N GLN A 187 -13.94 -11.61 -6.39
CA GLN A 187 -15.26 -11.00 -6.45
C GLN A 187 -16.01 -11.50 -7.70
N GLU A 188 -17.29 -11.82 -7.54
CA GLU A 188 -18.19 -12.18 -8.65
C GLU A 188 -18.54 -10.97 -9.53
#